data_0e45e309043a32aaf03518db8ac50b00
#
_entry.id   0e45e309043a32aaf03518db8ac50b00
#
_cell.length_a   1.000
_cell.length_b   1.000
_cell.length_c   1.000
_cell.angle_alpha   90.00
_cell.angle_beta   90.00
_cell.angle_gamma   90.00
#
_symmetry.space_group_name_H-M   'P 1'
#
loop_
_entity.id
_entity.type
_entity.pdbx_description
1 polymer ?
#
loop_
_entity_poly.entity_id
_entity_poly.type
_entity_poly.pdbx_seq_one_letter_code
_entity_poly.pdbx_strand_id
1 'polypeptide(L)'
;MKIQLLLYLMTISLTSCMVKPTIATNEDISIQPVLITSNTRSNISMMASAQGKLIVDKSGCIRLGDETAPLIIWPYGSKLENLGNGKFKITNGFTNQSAVIGEQISLGGGLYEVKSTQVTPSISKACADYGYWLAGPMEVK
;
A
#
# COMPACT_ATOMS: atom_id res chain seq x y z
N MET A 1 -50.28 -33.65 -68.29
CA MET A 1 -50.48 -32.67 -67.20
C MET A 1 -49.43 -32.92 -66.14
N LYS A 2 -48.35 -32.14 -66.11
CA LYS A 2 -47.27 -32.29 -65.21
C LYS A 2 -47.31 -31.14 -64.23
N ILE A 3 -47.54 -31.47 -62.95
CA ILE A 3 -47.52 -30.50 -61.85
C ILE A 3 -46.11 -30.51 -61.34
N GLN A 4 -45.40 -29.42 -61.56
CA GLN A 4 -44.10 -29.22 -60.94
C GLN A 4 -44.27 -28.52 -59.57
N LEU A 5 -43.93 -29.25 -58.52
CA LEU A 5 -43.93 -28.74 -57.17
C LEU A 5 -42.58 -28.07 -56.95
N LEU A 6 -42.53 -26.73 -56.81
CA LEU A 6 -41.35 -25.98 -56.48
C LEU A 6 -41.19 -25.97 -54.94
N LEU A 7 -40.20 -26.73 -54.46
CA LEU A 7 -39.77 -26.65 -53.06
C LEU A 7 -38.86 -25.42 -52.89
N TYR A 8 -39.37 -24.42 -52.22
CA TYR A 8 -38.57 -23.28 -51.76
C TYR A 8 -37.86 -23.68 -50.42
N LEU A 9 -36.57 -23.95 -50.52
CA LEU A 9 -35.74 -24.10 -49.33
C LEU A 9 -35.37 -22.70 -48.81
N MET A 10 -36.04 -22.28 -47.73
CA MET A 10 -35.61 -21.12 -46.93
C MET A 10 -34.44 -21.52 -46.07
N THR A 11 -33.24 -21.09 -46.43
CA THR A 11 -32.05 -21.18 -45.59
C THR A 11 -32.07 -20.05 -44.58
N ILE A 12 -32.40 -20.35 -43.34
CA ILE A 12 -32.30 -19.41 -42.22
C ILE A 12 -30.85 -19.35 -41.78
N SER A 13 -30.15 -18.28 -42.13
CA SER A 13 -28.80 -17.98 -41.63
C SER A 13 -28.89 -17.47 -40.21
N LEU A 14 -28.59 -18.33 -39.23
CA LEU A 14 -28.38 -17.96 -37.83
C LEU A 14 -27.01 -17.25 -37.69
N THR A 15 -27.01 -15.94 -37.73
CA THR A 15 -25.86 -15.13 -37.36
C THR A 15 -25.74 -15.17 -35.86
N SER A 16 -24.91 -16.09 -35.31
CA SER A 16 -24.49 -16.11 -33.94
C SER A 16 -23.59 -14.89 -33.66
N CYS A 17 -24.15 -13.87 -33.03
CA CYS A 17 -23.35 -12.84 -32.36
C CYS A 17 -22.61 -13.49 -31.17
N MET A 18 -21.35 -13.84 -31.39
CA MET A 18 -20.43 -14.15 -30.29
C MET A 18 -20.16 -12.86 -29.52
N VAL A 19 -20.92 -12.63 -28.46
CA VAL A 19 -20.56 -11.67 -27.41
C VAL A 19 -19.35 -12.25 -26.70
N LYS A 20 -18.18 -11.71 -27.01
CA LYS A 20 -16.96 -11.99 -26.25
C LYS A 20 -17.18 -11.50 -24.84
N PRO A 21 -17.12 -12.37 -23.79
CA PRO A 21 -17.15 -11.88 -22.43
C PRO A 21 -15.90 -11.01 -22.24
N THR A 22 -16.10 -9.71 -22.08
CA THR A 22 -15.06 -8.82 -21.58
C THR A 22 -14.82 -9.26 -20.14
N ILE A 23 -13.77 -10.03 -19.93
CA ILE A 23 -13.25 -10.30 -18.59
C ILE A 23 -12.82 -8.91 -18.10
N ALA A 24 -13.59 -8.34 -17.18
CA ALA A 24 -13.12 -7.23 -16.38
C ALA A 24 -11.88 -7.75 -15.64
N THR A 25 -10.70 -7.41 -16.15
CA THR A 25 -9.48 -7.50 -15.37
C THR A 25 -9.73 -6.61 -14.16
N ASN A 26 -9.91 -7.23 -12.98
CA ASN A 26 -9.74 -6.53 -11.74
C ASN A 26 -8.31 -5.96 -11.83
N GLU A 27 -8.20 -4.67 -12.13
CA GLU A 27 -6.99 -3.92 -11.86
C GLU A 27 -6.81 -4.07 -10.35
N ASP A 28 -5.87 -4.90 -9.98
CA ASP A 28 -5.37 -5.01 -8.62
C ASP A 28 -4.82 -3.62 -8.30
N ILE A 29 -5.64 -2.78 -7.66
CA ILE A 29 -5.26 -1.43 -7.26
C ILE A 29 -4.19 -1.64 -6.20
N SER A 30 -2.94 -1.78 -6.65
CA SER A 30 -1.82 -1.89 -5.75
C SER A 30 -1.70 -0.56 -4.99
N ILE A 31 -2.09 -0.59 -3.72
CA ILE A 31 -1.97 0.56 -2.83
C ILE A 31 -0.49 0.90 -2.73
N GLN A 32 -0.13 2.13 -3.14
CA GLN A 32 1.24 2.62 -3.04
C GLN A 32 1.48 3.15 -1.63
N PRO A 33 2.44 2.61 -0.88
CA PRO A 33 2.78 3.12 0.44
C PRO A 33 3.43 4.50 0.34
N VAL A 34 3.12 5.36 1.30
CA VAL A 34 3.72 6.68 1.44
C VAL A 34 4.63 6.69 2.66
N LEU A 35 5.92 6.85 2.43
CA LEU A 35 6.91 6.97 3.50
C LEU A 35 6.99 8.42 3.98
N ILE A 36 6.52 8.68 5.18
CA ILE A 36 6.63 10.00 5.82
C ILE A 36 7.88 10.01 6.69
N THR A 37 8.80 10.92 6.42
CA THR A 37 10.07 11.03 7.15
C THR A 37 10.21 12.35 7.87
N SER A 38 10.93 12.35 8.98
CA SER A 38 11.37 13.59 9.65
C SER A 38 12.27 14.41 8.72
N ASN A 39 12.12 15.74 8.71
CA ASN A 39 12.96 16.66 7.96
C ASN A 39 14.32 16.91 8.62
N THR A 40 14.44 16.54 9.88
CA THR A 40 15.66 16.78 10.66
C THR A 40 16.24 15.48 11.20
N ARG A 41 17.56 15.39 11.15
CA ARG A 41 18.28 14.29 11.81
C ARG A 41 18.19 14.47 13.32
N SER A 42 17.78 13.44 14.03
CA SER A 42 17.84 13.38 15.49
C SER A 42 18.78 12.25 15.89
N ASN A 43 19.61 12.51 16.89
CA ASN A 43 20.44 11.50 17.54
C ASN A 43 19.76 10.96 18.80
N ILE A 44 18.57 11.44 19.12
CA ILE A 44 17.81 11.06 20.30
C ILE A 44 16.58 10.30 19.83
N SER A 45 16.37 9.13 20.38
CA SER A 45 15.16 8.34 20.23
C SER A 45 14.36 8.36 21.52
N MET A 46 13.05 8.38 21.40
CA MET A 46 12.16 8.15 22.55
C MET A 46 12.30 6.69 23.00
N MET A 47 12.09 6.44 24.30
CA MET A 47 12.40 5.14 24.90
C MET A 47 11.25 4.14 24.88
N ALA A 48 10.13 4.47 24.25
CA ALA A 48 9.03 3.53 24.07
C ALA A 48 9.37 2.52 22.96
N SER A 49 8.70 1.39 22.97
CA SER A 49 8.80 0.36 21.93
C SER A 49 7.43 -0.16 21.59
N ALA A 50 7.18 -0.31 20.30
CA ALA A 50 6.00 -0.95 19.75
C ALA A 50 6.42 -2.17 18.92
N GLN A 51 5.59 -3.21 18.91
CA GLN A 51 5.82 -4.42 18.15
C GLN A 51 4.57 -4.74 17.33
N GLY A 52 4.77 -5.19 16.11
CA GLY A 52 3.66 -5.58 15.28
C GLY A 52 4.09 -5.84 13.84
N LYS A 53 3.12 -6.21 13.04
CA LYS A 53 3.28 -6.37 11.60
C LYS A 53 3.32 -5.00 10.95
N LEU A 54 4.30 -4.78 10.09
CA LEU A 54 4.36 -3.56 9.29
C LEU A 54 3.33 -3.65 8.16
N ILE A 55 2.38 -2.72 8.14
CA ILE A 55 1.26 -2.72 7.20
C ILE A 55 1.14 -1.41 6.44
N VAL A 56 0.42 -1.45 5.32
CA VAL A 56 -0.07 -0.28 4.59
C VAL A 56 -1.58 -0.32 4.65
N ASP A 57 -2.19 0.75 5.16
CA ASP A 57 -3.64 0.86 5.15
C ASP A 57 -4.18 1.22 3.74
N LYS A 58 -5.49 1.22 3.58
CA LYS A 58 -6.17 1.53 2.31
C LYS A 58 -5.85 2.91 1.73
N SER A 59 -5.31 3.81 2.53
CA SER A 59 -4.93 5.18 2.13
C SER A 59 -3.43 5.31 1.82
N GLY A 60 -2.68 4.21 1.87
CA GLY A 60 -1.24 4.19 1.65
C GLY A 60 -0.41 4.54 2.89
N CYS A 61 -1.02 4.71 4.06
CA CYS A 61 -0.32 5.08 5.28
C CYS A 61 0.35 3.86 5.91
N ILE A 62 1.63 4.00 6.27
CA ILE A 62 2.41 2.92 6.87
C ILE A 62 2.19 2.93 8.39
N ARG A 63 1.72 1.79 8.92
CA ARG A 63 1.36 1.61 10.33
C ARG A 63 1.94 0.33 10.88
N LEU A 64 1.90 0.17 12.20
CA LEU A 64 2.38 -1.02 12.90
C LEU A 64 1.22 -1.71 13.61
N GLY A 65 0.91 -2.93 13.23
CA GLY A 65 -0.12 -3.76 13.85
C GLY A 65 -1.45 -3.72 13.11
N ASP A 66 -2.15 -2.60 13.10
CA ASP A 66 -3.47 -2.48 12.48
C ASP A 66 -3.72 -1.10 11.84
N GLU A 67 -4.84 -0.97 11.13
CA GLU A 67 -5.20 0.25 10.38
C GLU A 67 -5.55 1.45 11.28
N THR A 68 -5.80 1.24 12.58
CA THR A 68 -6.10 2.27 13.56
C THR A 68 -4.88 2.66 14.40
N ALA A 69 -3.74 2.01 14.16
CA ALA A 69 -2.50 2.37 14.81
C ALA A 69 -2.01 3.76 14.35
N PRO A 70 -1.21 4.45 15.16
CA PRO A 70 -0.59 5.73 14.78
C PRO A 70 0.20 5.62 13.46
N LEU A 71 0.19 6.68 12.67
CA LEU A 71 1.05 6.82 11.49
C LEU A 71 2.52 6.80 11.93
N ILE A 72 3.34 5.99 11.26
CA ILE A 72 4.77 5.96 11.54
C ILE A 72 5.44 7.15 10.83
N ILE A 73 6.07 8.02 11.61
CA ILE A 73 6.99 9.04 11.11
C ILE A 73 8.40 8.46 11.19
N TRP A 74 8.95 8.16 10.03
CA TRP A 74 10.25 7.52 9.93
C TRP A 74 11.41 8.48 10.20
N PRO A 75 12.56 8.02 10.69
CA PRO A 75 13.73 8.86 10.89
C PRO A 75 14.19 9.53 9.59
N TYR A 76 14.85 10.66 9.72
CA TYR A 76 15.52 11.33 8.59
C TYR A 76 16.42 10.35 7.84
N GLY A 77 16.36 10.38 6.51
CA GLY A 77 17.15 9.51 5.64
C GLY A 77 16.61 8.09 5.46
N SER A 78 15.45 7.76 6.04
CA SER A 78 14.77 6.50 5.73
C SER A 78 14.36 6.46 4.25
N LYS A 79 14.35 5.24 3.67
CA LYS A 79 14.08 5.02 2.24
C LYS A 79 13.01 3.97 2.05
N LEU A 80 12.20 4.16 1.02
CA LEU A 80 11.22 3.18 0.54
C LEU A 80 11.67 2.69 -0.84
N GLU A 81 11.74 1.38 -1.01
CA GLU A 81 12.13 0.72 -2.26
C GLU A 81 11.03 -0.23 -2.71
N ASN A 82 10.60 -0.10 -3.96
CA ASN A 82 9.68 -1.04 -4.58
C ASN A 82 10.48 -2.24 -5.10
N LEU A 83 10.21 -3.42 -4.55
CA LEU A 83 10.87 -4.68 -4.93
C LEU A 83 10.16 -5.39 -6.11
N GLY A 84 9.06 -4.84 -6.61
CA GLY A 84 8.17 -5.51 -7.56
C GLY A 84 7.16 -6.43 -6.87
N ASN A 85 6.18 -6.92 -7.66
CA ASN A 85 5.11 -7.82 -7.18
C ASN A 85 4.37 -7.31 -5.93
N GLY A 86 4.16 -5.99 -5.82
CA GLY A 86 3.49 -5.37 -4.69
C GLY A 86 4.28 -5.39 -3.38
N LYS A 87 5.56 -5.72 -3.42
CA LYS A 87 6.44 -5.74 -2.25
C LYS A 87 7.23 -4.45 -2.12
N PHE A 88 7.31 -3.93 -0.91
CA PHE A 88 8.05 -2.72 -0.59
C PHE A 88 8.96 -2.96 0.61
N LYS A 89 10.17 -2.44 0.52
CA LYS A 89 11.17 -2.50 1.58
C LYS A 89 11.42 -1.10 2.14
N ILE A 90 11.43 -0.99 3.46
CA ILE A 90 11.79 0.24 4.17
C ILE A 90 13.16 0.05 4.80
N THR A 91 14.06 0.98 4.55
CA THR A 91 15.34 1.08 5.24
C THR A 91 15.24 2.23 6.26
N ASN A 92 15.46 1.91 7.53
CA ASN A 92 15.41 2.87 8.62
C ASN A 92 16.64 3.79 8.59
N GLY A 93 16.42 5.11 8.54
CA GLY A 93 17.50 6.09 8.44
C GLY A 93 18.33 6.25 9.73
N PHE A 94 17.86 5.70 10.87
CA PHE A 94 18.56 5.74 12.14
C PHE A 94 19.55 4.58 12.30
N THR A 95 19.13 3.35 11.96
CA THR A 95 19.92 2.12 12.15
C THR A 95 20.45 1.51 10.85
N ASN A 96 19.97 1.95 9.70
CA ASN A 96 20.20 1.32 8.38
C ASN A 96 19.66 -0.13 8.25
N GLN A 97 18.88 -0.60 9.22
CA GLN A 97 18.19 -1.87 9.11
C GLN A 97 17.00 -1.75 8.17
N SER A 98 16.67 -2.82 7.49
CA SER A 98 15.58 -2.87 6.51
C SER A 98 14.53 -3.90 6.92
N ALA A 99 13.27 -3.59 6.62
CA ALA A 99 12.15 -4.51 6.75
C ALA A 99 11.28 -4.45 5.48
N VAL A 100 10.70 -5.57 5.11
CA VAL A 100 9.68 -5.63 4.05
C VAL A 100 8.30 -5.40 4.67
N ILE A 101 7.46 -4.62 4.02
CA ILE A 101 6.06 -4.44 4.46
C ILE A 101 5.40 -5.81 4.51
N GLY A 102 4.79 -6.14 5.64
CA GLY A 102 4.26 -7.47 5.97
C GLY A 102 5.06 -8.22 7.02
N GLU A 103 6.29 -7.82 7.31
CA GLU A 103 7.12 -8.43 8.35
C GLU A 103 6.76 -7.96 9.76
N GLN A 104 7.04 -8.81 10.73
CA GLN A 104 6.98 -8.47 12.15
C GLN A 104 8.24 -7.71 12.54
N ILE A 105 8.05 -6.54 13.12
CA ILE A 105 9.16 -5.71 13.59
C ILE A 105 8.94 -5.23 15.03
N SER A 106 10.02 -4.84 15.66
CA SER A 106 10.03 -4.01 16.84
C SER A 106 10.53 -2.62 16.45
N LEU A 107 9.79 -1.60 16.85
CA LEU A 107 10.07 -0.21 16.48
C LEU A 107 10.17 0.64 17.74
N GLY A 108 11.37 1.10 18.04
CA GLY A 108 11.60 2.09 19.07
C GLY A 108 10.97 3.42 18.70
N GLY A 109 10.75 4.30 19.69
CA GLY A 109 10.19 5.62 19.45
C GLY A 109 9.18 6.03 20.50
N GLY A 110 8.10 6.68 20.08
CA GLY A 110 7.03 7.10 20.97
C GLY A 110 5.95 7.92 20.26
N LEU A 111 4.81 8.08 20.93
CA LEU A 111 3.75 8.99 20.49
C LEU A 111 4.25 10.42 20.54
N TYR A 112 4.00 11.17 19.49
CA TYR A 112 4.49 12.55 19.35
C TYR A 112 3.53 13.42 18.53
N GLU A 113 3.40 14.67 18.93
CA GLU A 113 2.71 15.70 18.15
C GLU A 113 3.62 16.21 17.04
N VAL A 114 3.24 15.98 15.78
CA VAL A 114 4.03 16.36 14.61
C VAL A 114 3.38 17.53 13.89
N LYS A 115 4.17 18.56 13.60
CA LYS A 115 3.75 19.66 12.73
C LYS A 115 4.04 19.31 11.28
N SER A 116 3.16 19.70 10.37
CA SER A 116 3.30 19.41 8.93
C SER A 116 4.62 19.89 8.32
N THR A 117 5.22 20.93 8.89
CA THR A 117 6.51 21.50 8.46
C THR A 117 7.73 20.66 8.89
N GLN A 118 7.54 19.67 9.74
CA GLN A 118 8.62 18.85 10.30
C GLN A 118 8.83 17.53 9.54
N VAL A 119 8.00 17.26 8.55
CA VAL A 119 7.98 15.98 7.83
C VAL A 119 7.90 16.15 6.32
N THR A 120 8.33 15.14 5.60
CA THR A 120 8.25 15.06 4.13
C THR A 120 7.86 13.63 3.71
N PRO A 121 6.92 13.45 2.78
CA PRO A 121 5.98 14.44 2.27
C PRO A 121 4.98 14.91 3.35
N SER A 122 4.14 15.89 3.03
CA SER A 122 3.08 16.34 3.93
C SER A 122 2.12 15.20 4.26
N ILE A 123 1.68 15.14 5.51
CA ILE A 123 0.74 14.11 5.97
C ILE A 123 -0.64 14.39 5.39
N SER A 124 -1.20 13.40 4.69
CA SER A 124 -2.59 13.48 4.22
C SER A 124 -3.55 13.41 5.40
N LYS A 125 -4.74 14.00 5.24
CA LYS A 125 -5.79 13.95 6.26
C LYS A 125 -6.15 12.50 6.66
N ALA A 126 -6.20 11.59 5.68
CA ALA A 126 -6.51 10.19 5.92
C ALA A 126 -5.46 9.45 6.77
N CYS A 127 -4.20 9.92 6.76
CA CYS A 127 -3.13 9.32 7.58
C CYS A 127 -3.09 9.90 9.01
N ALA A 128 -3.70 11.07 9.25
CA ALA A 128 -3.58 11.82 10.50
C ALA A 128 -4.51 11.35 11.62
N ASP A 129 -5.54 10.53 11.32
CA ASP A 129 -6.67 10.30 12.20
C ASP A 129 -6.33 9.61 13.54
N TYR A 130 -5.22 8.87 13.60
CA TYR A 130 -4.86 8.06 14.78
C TYR A 130 -3.56 8.50 15.47
N GLY A 131 -3.15 9.76 15.23
CA GLY A 131 -1.91 10.30 15.78
C GLY A 131 -0.66 9.77 15.10
N TYR A 132 0.49 10.02 15.73
CA TYR A 132 1.79 9.78 15.14
C TYR A 132 2.72 9.03 16.09
N TRP A 133 3.46 8.07 15.53
CA TRP A 133 4.57 7.40 16.19
C TRP A 133 5.87 7.89 15.58
N LEU A 134 6.64 8.67 16.33
CA LEU A 134 7.97 9.08 15.89
C LEU A 134 8.94 7.92 16.10
N ALA A 135 9.35 7.32 14.98
CA ALA A 135 10.16 6.11 14.98
C ALA A 135 11.64 6.41 15.29
N GLY A 136 12.24 5.53 16.04
CA GLY A 136 13.66 5.43 16.33
C GLY A 136 14.26 4.15 15.74
N PRO A 137 15.04 3.38 16.53
CA PRO A 137 15.60 2.10 16.10
C PRO A 137 14.54 1.10 15.67
N MET A 138 14.84 0.31 14.65
CA MET A 138 14.01 -0.78 14.16
C MET A 138 14.79 -2.09 14.24
N GLU A 139 14.10 -3.17 14.62
CA GLU A 139 14.60 -4.54 14.60
C GLU A 139 13.58 -5.44 13.92
N VAL A 140 14.05 -6.29 13.00
CA VAL A 140 13.25 -7.33 12.34
C VAL A 140 13.31 -8.59 13.21
N LYS A 141 12.18 -9.26 13.40
CA LYS A 141 12.05 -10.47 14.21
C LYS A 141 12.07 -11.74 13.39
#